data_891ab6f62ab109375d5e44922aa2e55f
#
_entry.id   891ab6f62ab109375d5e44922aa2e55f
#
_cell.length_a   1.000
_cell.length_b   1.000
_cell.length_c   1.000
_cell.angle_alpha   90.00
_cell.angle_beta   90.00
_cell.angle_gamma   90.00
#
_symmetry.space_group_name_H-M   'P 1'
#
loop_
_entity.id
_entity.type
_entity.pdbx_description
1 polymer ?
#
loop_
_entity_poly.entity_id
_entity_poly.type
_entity_poly.pdbx_seq_one_letter_code
_entity_poly.pdbx_strand_id
1 'polypeptide(L)'
;ISAMSDIRHASQQGLSERFDSTIGAGTVLMPFGGKYQRTPSDGMVAKFPVRKGETDSASFMAHGFDPDIATWSPFHGAVYAILLSLTRLVAMRRLEKIVSHVTGIF
;
A
#
# COMPACT_ATOMS: atom_id res chain seq x y z
N ILE A 1 5.43 12.09 24.37
CA ILE A 1 6.14 10.86 24.83
C ILE A 1 5.14 9.72 25.03
N SER A 2 3.96 9.94 25.65
CA SER A 2 2.97 8.86 25.88
C SER A 2 2.45 8.21 24.59
N ALA A 3 2.24 8.99 23.52
CA ALA A 3 1.82 8.45 22.23
C ALA A 3 2.87 7.51 21.60
N MET A 4 4.15 7.76 21.82
CA MET A 4 5.23 6.93 21.29
C MET A 4 5.38 5.58 21.98
N SER A 5 4.79 5.40 23.15
CA SER A 5 4.75 4.12 23.86
C SER A 5 3.49 3.29 23.57
N ASP A 6 2.58 3.81 22.76
CA ASP A 6 1.39 3.08 22.35
C ASP A 6 1.73 2.09 21.22
N ILE A 7 1.35 0.83 21.40
CA ILE A 7 1.60 -0.24 20.43
C ILE A 7 0.97 0.04 19.05
N ARG A 8 -0.06 0.87 18.99
CA ARG A 8 -0.69 1.29 17.73
C ARG A 8 0.27 2.06 16.80
N HIS A 9 1.30 2.70 17.39
CA HIS A 9 2.33 3.43 16.67
C HIS A 9 3.65 2.65 16.53
N ALA A 10 3.65 1.38 16.92
CA ALA A 10 4.83 0.52 16.78
C ALA A 10 5.08 0.17 15.30
N SER A 11 6.35 -0.04 14.96
CA SER A 11 6.73 -0.49 13.62
C SER A 11 6.18 -1.89 13.33
N GLN A 12 5.56 -2.06 12.16
CA GLN A 12 5.08 -3.34 11.65
C GLN A 12 6.13 -4.06 10.78
N GLN A 13 7.38 -3.57 10.75
CA GLN A 13 8.43 -4.08 9.87
C GLN A 13 8.66 -5.58 10.01
N GLY A 14 8.71 -6.09 11.23
CA GLY A 14 8.98 -7.50 11.47
C GLY A 14 7.91 -8.44 10.90
N LEU A 15 6.64 -8.03 10.90
CA LEU A 15 5.55 -8.80 10.28
C LEU A 15 5.62 -8.71 8.76
N SER A 16 5.83 -7.52 8.22
CA SER A 16 5.93 -7.30 6.78
C SER A 16 7.11 -8.03 6.16
N GLU A 17 8.28 -8.02 6.80
CA GLU A 17 9.45 -8.77 6.34
C GLU A 17 9.22 -10.28 6.34
N ARG A 18 8.42 -10.78 7.27
CA ARG A 18 8.15 -12.21 7.40
C ARG A 18 7.08 -12.73 6.43
N PHE A 19 6.05 -11.94 6.15
CA PHE A 19 4.84 -12.42 5.49
C PHE A 19 4.50 -11.72 4.16
N ASP A 20 4.95 -10.48 3.95
CA ASP A 20 4.42 -9.64 2.85
C ASP A 20 5.38 -9.51 1.67
N SER A 21 6.53 -10.13 1.68
CA SER A 21 7.53 -9.92 0.63
C SER A 21 7.98 -11.19 -0.07
N THR A 22 8.27 -11.06 -1.35
CA THR A 22 8.97 -12.04 -2.21
C THR A 22 8.24 -13.36 -2.49
N ILE A 23 7.02 -13.56 -2.05
CA ILE A 23 6.27 -14.78 -2.40
C ILE A 23 5.92 -14.76 -3.88
N GLY A 24 6.38 -15.77 -4.63
CA GLY A 24 6.18 -15.91 -6.06
C GLY A 24 7.10 -15.07 -6.95
N ALA A 25 8.10 -14.38 -6.38
CA ALA A 25 9.12 -13.60 -7.11
C ALA A 25 8.57 -12.50 -8.05
N GLY A 26 7.30 -12.13 -7.93
CA GLY A 26 6.66 -11.09 -8.74
C GLY A 26 6.68 -9.69 -8.12
N THR A 27 7.19 -9.54 -6.91
CA THR A 27 7.18 -8.26 -6.19
C THR A 27 8.12 -7.26 -6.85
N VAL A 28 7.59 -6.11 -7.26
CA VAL A 28 8.35 -4.98 -7.82
C VAL A 28 8.62 -3.94 -6.76
N LEU A 29 7.60 -3.59 -5.96
CA LEU A 29 7.73 -2.67 -4.84
C LEU A 29 7.66 -3.46 -3.54
N MET A 30 8.77 -3.45 -2.80
CA MET A 30 8.88 -4.13 -1.50
C MET A 30 8.14 -3.33 -0.41
N PRO A 31 7.65 -3.98 0.66
CA PRO A 31 7.01 -3.30 1.79
C PRO A 31 7.88 -2.23 2.45
N PHE A 32 9.20 -2.44 2.44
CA PHE A 32 10.18 -1.46 2.88
C PHE A 32 11.21 -1.23 1.77
N GLY A 33 11.32 0.01 1.34
CA GLY A 33 12.23 0.45 0.29
C GLY A 33 13.34 1.38 0.79
N GLY A 34 13.98 2.05 -0.18
CA GLY A 34 15.10 2.94 0.05
C GLY A 34 16.44 2.19 0.21
N LYS A 35 17.52 2.96 0.30
CA LYS A 35 18.90 2.43 0.39
C LYS A 35 19.10 1.44 1.57
N TYR A 36 18.41 1.67 2.67
CA TYR A 36 18.52 0.87 3.89
C TYR A 36 17.33 -0.05 4.12
N GLN A 37 16.39 -0.12 3.16
CA GLN A 37 15.16 -0.92 3.28
C GLN A 37 14.39 -0.65 4.59
N ARG A 38 14.27 0.62 4.95
CA ARG A 38 13.59 1.06 6.18
C ARG A 38 12.46 2.05 5.94
N THR A 39 12.25 2.44 4.68
CA THR A 39 11.18 3.36 4.31
C THR A 39 9.93 2.55 3.98
N PRO A 40 8.85 2.68 4.76
CA PRO A 40 7.60 1.97 4.49
C PRO A 40 7.07 2.35 3.11
N SER A 41 6.57 1.37 2.37
CA SER A 41 5.88 1.57 1.11
C SER A 41 4.39 1.51 1.34
N ASP A 42 3.67 2.54 0.90
CA ASP A 42 2.23 2.68 1.12
C ASP A 42 1.37 1.99 0.06
N GLY A 43 1.94 1.09 -0.69
CA GLY A 43 1.24 0.33 -1.70
C GLY A 43 2.05 -0.86 -2.20
N MET A 44 1.44 -1.65 -3.07
CA MET A 44 2.02 -2.84 -3.65
C MET A 44 2.13 -2.69 -5.17
N VAL A 45 3.24 -3.13 -5.72
CA VAL A 45 3.42 -3.34 -7.16
C VAL A 45 3.93 -4.76 -7.37
N ALA A 46 3.19 -5.56 -8.15
CA ALA A 46 3.59 -6.92 -8.47
C ALA A 46 3.38 -7.22 -9.95
N LYS A 47 4.30 -7.94 -10.55
CA LYS A 47 4.18 -8.45 -11.92
C LYS A 47 3.06 -9.48 -11.98
N PHE A 48 2.34 -9.53 -13.10
CA PHE A 48 1.36 -10.60 -13.32
C PHE A 48 2.07 -11.95 -13.46
N PRO A 49 1.54 -13.01 -12.82
CA PRO A 49 2.08 -14.35 -13.01
C PRO A 49 1.83 -14.81 -14.44
N VAL A 50 2.87 -15.25 -15.12
CA VAL A 50 2.80 -15.83 -16.47
C VAL A 50 3.27 -17.28 -16.44
N ARG A 51 2.67 -18.12 -17.28
CA ARG A 51 3.01 -19.57 -17.33
C ARG A 51 4.41 -19.83 -17.86
N LYS A 52 4.88 -19.00 -18.79
CA LYS A 52 6.21 -19.10 -19.41
C LYS A 52 6.73 -17.72 -19.74
N GLY A 53 8.02 -17.53 -19.57
CA GLY A 53 8.71 -16.26 -19.89
C GLY A 53 8.53 -15.21 -18.78
N GLU A 54 8.74 -13.96 -19.13
CA GLU A 54 8.63 -12.79 -18.27
C GLU A 54 7.58 -11.83 -18.81
N THR A 55 7.06 -10.97 -17.95
CA THR A 55 6.13 -9.90 -18.32
C THR A 55 6.59 -8.57 -17.72
N ASP A 56 6.35 -7.50 -18.46
CA ASP A 56 6.51 -6.12 -17.98
C ASP A 56 5.21 -5.52 -17.47
N SER A 57 4.11 -6.28 -17.56
CA SER A 57 2.83 -5.86 -17.01
C SER A 57 2.77 -6.14 -15.51
N ALA A 58 2.29 -5.16 -14.76
CA ALA A 58 2.19 -5.23 -13.31
C ALA A 58 0.85 -4.67 -12.82
N SER A 59 0.42 -5.15 -11.67
CA SER A 59 -0.70 -4.59 -10.91
C SER A 59 -0.18 -3.64 -9.84
N PHE A 60 -0.97 -2.59 -9.60
CA PHE A 60 -0.74 -1.61 -8.54
C PHE A 60 -1.91 -1.69 -7.58
N MET A 61 -1.64 -1.78 -6.30
CA MET A 61 -2.67 -1.78 -5.26
C MET A 61 -2.27 -0.85 -4.13
N ALA A 62 -3.23 -0.08 -3.67
CA ALA A 62 -3.12 0.74 -2.47
C ALA A 62 -4.45 0.73 -1.73
N HIS A 63 -4.40 1.05 -0.46
CA HIS A 63 -5.56 1.22 0.38
C HIS A 63 -5.54 2.60 1.04
N GLY A 64 -6.69 3.05 1.50
CA GLY A 64 -6.83 4.22 2.34
C GLY A 64 -7.79 3.90 3.47
N PHE A 65 -7.40 4.24 4.68
CA PHE A 65 -8.21 4.06 5.86
C PHE A 65 -7.70 4.96 6.98
N ASP A 66 -8.61 5.65 7.65
CA ASP A 66 -8.34 6.41 8.86
C ASP A 66 -9.46 6.11 9.87
N PRO A 67 -9.18 5.30 10.89
CA PRO A 67 -10.19 4.89 11.87
C PRO A 67 -10.69 6.04 12.73
N ASP A 68 -9.85 7.03 13.01
CA ASP A 68 -10.21 8.15 13.87
C ASP A 68 -11.19 9.08 13.13
N ILE A 69 -10.90 9.41 11.88
CA ILE A 69 -11.84 10.18 11.04
C ILE A 69 -13.12 9.41 10.79
N ALA A 70 -13.05 8.11 10.52
CA ALA A 70 -14.22 7.28 10.28
C ALA A 70 -15.14 7.18 11.52
N THR A 71 -14.56 7.13 12.71
CA THR A 71 -15.31 7.13 13.98
C THR A 71 -15.96 8.49 14.23
N TRP A 72 -15.25 9.58 13.95
CA TRP A 72 -15.79 10.93 14.09
C TRP A 72 -16.90 11.23 13.08
N SER A 73 -16.72 10.84 11.82
CA SER A 73 -17.70 11.02 10.75
C SER A 73 -17.51 9.97 9.66
N PRO A 74 -18.41 9.00 9.51
CA PRO A 74 -18.34 7.98 8.47
C PRO A 74 -18.25 8.56 7.05
N PHE A 75 -18.96 9.67 6.79
CA PHE A 75 -18.92 10.35 5.50
C PHE A 75 -17.50 10.88 5.19
N HIS A 76 -16.90 11.65 6.12
CA HIS A 76 -15.55 12.16 5.92
C HIS A 76 -14.52 11.03 5.92
N GLY A 77 -14.70 10.01 6.75
CA GLY A 77 -13.86 8.81 6.73
C GLY A 77 -13.81 8.14 5.37
N ALA A 78 -14.95 7.97 4.71
CA ALA A 78 -15.02 7.40 3.36
C ALA A 78 -14.33 8.30 2.32
N VAL A 79 -14.57 9.61 2.36
CA VAL A 79 -13.95 10.59 1.44
C VAL A 79 -12.42 10.56 1.59
N TYR A 80 -11.90 10.64 2.81
CA TYR A 80 -10.46 10.60 3.07
C TYR A 80 -9.84 9.25 2.73
N ALA A 81 -10.53 8.14 2.96
CA ALA A 81 -10.06 6.81 2.59
C ALA A 81 -9.84 6.70 1.07
N ILE A 82 -10.79 7.17 0.26
CA ILE A 82 -10.66 7.19 -1.20
C ILE A 82 -9.52 8.13 -1.62
N LEU A 83 -9.48 9.34 -1.11
CA LEU A 83 -8.45 10.31 -1.42
C LEU A 83 -7.04 9.77 -1.11
N LEU A 84 -6.87 9.16 0.06
CA LEU A 84 -5.60 8.57 0.48
C LEU A 84 -5.18 7.42 -0.43
N SER A 85 -6.09 6.51 -0.77
CA SER A 85 -5.79 5.39 -1.67
C SER A 85 -5.38 5.86 -3.06
N LEU A 86 -6.06 6.87 -3.62
CA LEU A 86 -5.72 7.46 -4.92
C LEU A 86 -4.37 8.16 -4.87
N THR A 87 -4.09 8.93 -3.83
CA THR A 87 -2.81 9.61 -3.64
C THR A 87 -1.65 8.61 -3.60
N ARG A 88 -1.81 7.50 -2.88
CA ARG A 88 -0.83 6.42 -2.83
C ARG A 88 -0.61 5.76 -4.19
N LEU A 89 -1.67 5.49 -4.95
CA LEU A 89 -1.55 4.96 -6.30
C LEU A 89 -0.79 5.90 -7.24
N VAL A 90 -1.08 7.20 -7.17
CA VAL A 90 -0.38 8.21 -7.97
C VAL A 90 1.10 8.30 -7.58
N ALA A 91 1.41 8.25 -6.28
CA ALA A 91 2.79 8.31 -5.78
C ALA A 91 3.66 7.12 -6.23
N MET A 92 3.07 5.95 -6.46
CA MET A 92 3.78 4.75 -6.92
C MET A 92 4.12 4.76 -8.41
N ARG A 93 3.61 5.69 -9.21
CA ARG A 93 3.73 5.65 -10.67
C ARG A 93 4.20 6.96 -11.30
N ARG A 94 5.04 6.83 -12.34
CA ARG A 94 5.21 7.86 -13.38
C ARG A 94 3.94 7.89 -14.25
N LEU A 95 3.27 9.05 -14.31
CA LEU A 95 1.94 9.28 -14.88
C LEU A 95 1.86 9.08 -16.40
N GLU A 96 1.66 7.89 -16.94
CA GLU A 96 1.38 7.77 -18.37
C GLU A 96 0.03 7.14 -18.73
N LYS A 97 -0.52 6.25 -17.97
CA LYS A 97 -1.92 5.77 -18.13
C LYS A 97 -2.37 5.02 -16.87
N ILE A 98 -3.36 5.52 -16.17
CA ILE A 98 -3.98 4.81 -15.05
C ILE A 98 -5.39 4.44 -15.44
N VAL A 99 -5.66 3.14 -15.54
CA VAL A 99 -7.03 2.62 -15.40
C VAL A 99 -7.16 2.23 -13.94
N SER A 100 -7.92 2.99 -13.16
CA SER A 100 -8.11 2.70 -11.74
C SER A 100 -9.47 2.04 -11.52
N HIS A 101 -9.49 1.00 -10.74
CA HIS A 101 -10.70 0.40 -10.19
C HIS A 101 -10.71 0.66 -8.70
N VAL A 102 -11.70 1.39 -8.22
CA VAL A 102 -11.88 1.68 -6.79
C VAL A 102 -12.94 0.72 -6.26
N THR A 103 -12.55 -0.14 -5.33
CA THR A 103 -13.48 -1.00 -4.61
C THR A 103 -13.50 -0.57 -3.15
N GLY A 104 -14.67 -0.19 -2.64
CA GLY A 104 -14.89 0.12 -1.23
C GLY A 104 -15.74 -0.96 -0.56
N ILE A 105 -15.38 -1.31 0.65
CA ILE A 105 -16.24 -2.08 1.56
C ILE A 105 -16.65 -1.10 2.65
N PHE A 106 -17.93 -0.80 2.74
CA PHE A 106 -18.51 0.11 3.72
C PHE A 106 -19.27 -0.68 4.79
#